data_94cc111917ce411488b1b3cc3af477a9
#
_entry.id   94cc111917ce411488b1b3cc3af477a9
#
_cell.length_a   1.000
_cell.length_b   1.000
_cell.length_c   1.000
_cell.angle_alpha   90.00
_cell.angle_beta   90.00
_cell.angle_gamma   90.00
#
_symmetry.space_group_name_H-M   'P 1'
#
loop_
_entity.id
_entity.type
_entity.pdbx_description
1 polymer ?
#
loop_
_entity_poly.entity_id
_entity_poly.type
_entity_poly.pdbx_seq_one_letter_code
_entity_poly.pdbx_strand_id
1 'polypeptide(L)'
;SKGALTDVEGVEKVLQAQSDVVAVAPFVEGQGLFSSGAVVRGAVVKGIDPAKEPGVSELAQSVSGAELSDLKPKAFQVILGQALARQLRVHIGDKVALLVPEGNMTPAGLIPRMKQLTVAGYFSSGHYEYDSTYALVNIEDAAALYRTGGPQGLRVKTTDMDRAPQIAAKLVSVLPLSLIHI
;
A
#
# COMPACT_ATOMS: atom_id res chain seq x y z
N SER A 1 10.76 -8.06 13.22
CA SER A 1 9.50 -7.36 13.45
C SER A 1 9.39 -6.19 12.48
N LYS A 2 8.34 -6.18 11.68
CA LYS A 2 8.05 -5.08 10.75
C LYS A 2 7.37 -3.95 11.52
N GLY A 3 8.13 -3.25 12.38
CA GLY A 3 7.62 -2.13 13.16
C GLY A 3 7.38 -0.88 12.31
N ALA A 4 6.59 0.06 12.84
CA ALA A 4 6.41 1.36 12.25
C ALA A 4 7.70 2.17 12.28
N LEU A 5 7.85 3.09 11.31
CA LEU A 5 8.88 4.12 11.40
C LEU A 5 8.57 5.03 12.59
N THR A 6 9.59 5.33 13.37
CA THR A 6 9.52 6.37 14.39
C THR A 6 9.77 7.73 13.74
N ASP A 7 9.02 8.75 14.15
CA ASP A 7 9.16 10.13 13.67
C ASP A 7 9.06 10.27 12.14
N VAL A 8 7.98 9.74 11.57
CA VAL A 8 7.71 9.79 10.11
C VAL A 8 7.73 11.21 9.58
N GLU A 9 7.12 12.16 10.28
CA GLU A 9 7.05 13.56 9.84
C GLU A 9 8.43 14.23 9.80
N GLY A 10 9.28 13.94 10.79
CA GLY A 10 10.65 14.45 10.82
C GLY A 10 11.48 13.90 9.67
N VAL A 11 11.36 12.61 9.41
CA VAL A 11 12.03 11.95 8.27
C VAL A 11 11.56 12.50 6.94
N GLU A 12 10.25 12.68 6.76
CA GLU A 12 9.69 13.30 5.54
C GLU A 12 10.25 14.70 5.30
N LYS A 13 10.32 15.53 6.34
CA LYS A 13 10.87 16.89 6.24
C LYS A 13 12.33 16.89 5.80
N VAL A 14 13.14 16.01 6.37
CA VAL A 14 14.55 15.86 5.98
C VAL A 14 14.68 15.46 4.53
N LEU A 15 13.88 14.51 4.08
CA LEU A 15 13.89 14.05 2.68
C LEU A 15 13.42 15.12 1.72
N GLN A 16 12.35 15.84 2.04
CA GLN A 16 11.80 16.91 1.19
C GLN A 16 12.75 18.09 1.07
N ALA A 17 13.62 18.31 2.05
CA ALA A 17 14.64 19.37 2.01
C ALA A 17 15.79 19.06 1.04
N GLN A 18 15.94 17.81 0.58
CA GLN A 18 16.98 17.43 -0.37
C GLN A 18 16.59 17.86 -1.79
N SER A 19 17.51 18.49 -2.52
CA SER A 19 17.26 19.01 -3.87
C SER A 19 16.96 17.93 -4.90
N ASP A 20 17.42 16.70 -4.66
CA ASP A 20 17.21 15.55 -5.56
C ASP A 20 15.87 14.83 -5.33
N VAL A 21 15.12 15.23 -4.29
CA VAL A 21 13.84 14.62 -3.93
C VAL A 21 12.70 15.46 -4.48
N VAL A 22 11.86 14.85 -5.31
CA VAL A 22 10.66 15.46 -5.90
C VAL A 22 9.46 15.31 -4.98
N ALA A 23 9.26 14.13 -4.42
CA ALA A 23 8.13 13.82 -3.56
C ALA A 23 8.44 12.64 -2.63
N VAL A 24 7.71 12.57 -1.54
CA VAL A 24 7.81 11.52 -0.53
C VAL A 24 6.39 11.07 -0.15
N ALA A 25 6.18 9.77 -0.01
CA ALA A 25 4.92 9.21 0.46
C ALA A 25 5.16 8.02 1.38
N PRO A 26 4.45 7.94 2.51
CA PRO A 26 4.52 6.78 3.40
C PRO A 26 3.77 5.60 2.80
N PHE A 27 4.12 4.39 3.23
CA PHE A 27 3.42 3.18 2.82
C PHE A 27 3.38 2.12 3.93
N VAL A 28 2.42 1.23 3.80
CA VAL A 28 2.33 -0.06 4.48
C VAL A 28 2.08 -1.11 3.41
N GLU A 29 2.76 -2.23 3.46
CA GLU A 29 2.60 -3.29 2.47
C GLU A 29 2.59 -4.64 3.16
N GLY A 30 1.69 -5.52 2.72
CA GLY A 30 1.60 -6.86 3.24
C GLY A 30 0.89 -7.79 2.26
N GLN A 31 1.06 -9.09 2.48
CA GLN A 31 0.39 -10.12 1.68
C GLN A 31 -0.95 -10.49 2.30
N GLY A 32 -1.88 -10.95 1.47
CA GLY A 32 -3.16 -11.45 1.92
C GLY A 32 -3.84 -12.29 0.86
N LEU A 33 -4.95 -12.91 1.25
CA LEU A 33 -5.81 -13.66 0.35
C LEU A 33 -7.15 -12.95 0.26
N PHE A 34 -7.52 -12.52 -0.93
CA PHE A 34 -8.87 -12.05 -1.20
C PHE A 34 -9.78 -13.22 -1.54
N SER A 35 -10.97 -13.22 -0.99
CA SER A 35 -11.98 -14.21 -1.35
C SER A 35 -13.32 -13.56 -1.67
N SER A 36 -13.98 -14.11 -2.68
CA SER A 36 -15.33 -13.75 -3.07
C SER A 36 -16.06 -15.03 -3.48
N GLY A 37 -17.03 -15.46 -2.68
CA GLY A 37 -17.66 -16.76 -2.87
C GLY A 37 -16.62 -17.89 -2.79
N ALA A 38 -16.56 -18.71 -3.84
CA ALA A 38 -15.63 -19.83 -3.93
C ALA A 38 -14.26 -19.45 -4.52
N VAL A 39 -14.09 -18.20 -4.98
CA VAL A 39 -12.85 -17.73 -5.60
C VAL A 39 -11.92 -17.16 -4.54
N VAL A 40 -10.68 -17.62 -4.53
CA VAL A 40 -9.62 -17.11 -3.64
C VAL A 40 -8.41 -16.74 -4.47
N ARG A 41 -7.83 -15.56 -4.20
CA ARG A 41 -6.63 -15.08 -4.89
C ARG A 41 -5.67 -14.44 -3.91
N GLY A 42 -4.39 -14.79 -4.05
CA GLY A 42 -3.31 -14.11 -3.33
C GLY A 42 -3.08 -12.70 -3.88
N ALA A 43 -2.77 -11.77 -3.00
CA ALA A 43 -2.52 -10.40 -3.39
C ALA A 43 -1.51 -9.73 -2.45
N VAL A 44 -0.95 -8.64 -2.94
CA VAL A 44 -0.18 -7.68 -2.13
C VAL A 44 -1.10 -6.50 -1.85
N VAL A 45 -1.32 -6.24 -0.57
CA VAL A 45 -2.14 -5.10 -0.11
C VAL A 45 -1.20 -3.95 0.20
N LYS A 46 -1.39 -2.84 -0.50
CA LYS A 46 -0.59 -1.65 -0.34
C LYS A 46 -1.43 -0.55 0.29
N GLY A 47 -1.05 -0.16 1.50
CA GLY A 47 -1.61 1.00 2.18
C GLY A 47 -0.92 2.27 1.71
N ILE A 48 -1.69 3.22 1.24
CA ILE A 48 -1.20 4.49 0.70
C ILE A 48 -1.83 5.67 1.43
N ASP A 49 -1.11 6.79 1.44
CA ASP A 49 -1.68 8.09 1.79
C ASP A 49 -2.25 8.71 0.52
N PRO A 50 -3.58 8.83 0.38
CA PRO A 50 -4.18 9.31 -0.88
C PRO A 50 -3.76 10.71 -1.28
N ALA A 51 -3.38 11.56 -0.34
CA ALA A 51 -2.92 12.92 -0.62
C ALA A 51 -1.48 12.96 -1.14
N LYS A 52 -0.63 12.04 -0.71
CA LYS A 52 0.81 12.02 -1.03
C LYS A 52 1.19 11.05 -2.15
N GLU A 53 0.44 9.96 -2.30
CA GLU A 53 0.73 8.92 -3.30
C GLU A 53 0.82 9.45 -4.74
N PRO A 54 -0.04 10.39 -5.20
CA PRO A 54 0.07 10.93 -6.55
C PRO A 54 1.42 11.59 -6.86
N GLY A 55 2.14 12.05 -5.85
CA GLY A 55 3.47 12.64 -6.01
C GLY A 55 4.57 11.62 -6.33
N VAL A 56 4.39 10.36 -5.95
CA VAL A 56 5.40 9.31 -6.11
C VAL A 56 4.99 8.19 -7.07
N SER A 57 3.73 8.16 -7.50
CA SER A 57 3.19 7.09 -8.33
C SER A 57 2.19 7.65 -9.35
N GLU A 58 2.19 7.06 -10.53
CA GLU A 58 1.22 7.38 -11.58
C GLU A 58 -0.09 6.58 -11.45
N LEU A 59 -0.22 5.74 -10.43
CA LEU A 59 -1.41 4.91 -10.23
C LEU A 59 -2.71 5.72 -10.12
N ALA A 60 -2.65 6.92 -9.54
CA ALA A 60 -3.82 7.80 -9.43
C ALA A 60 -4.50 8.07 -10.77
N GLN A 61 -3.72 8.17 -11.85
CA GLN A 61 -4.21 8.42 -13.21
C GLN A 61 -4.84 7.20 -13.85
N SER A 62 -4.55 6.01 -13.33
CA SER A 62 -5.03 4.74 -13.86
C SER A 62 -6.26 4.18 -13.14
N VAL A 63 -6.76 4.90 -12.14
CA VAL A 63 -7.94 4.50 -11.35
C VAL A 63 -9.21 4.81 -12.11
N SER A 64 -10.14 3.87 -12.11
CA SER A 64 -11.46 4.00 -12.70
C SER A 64 -12.55 3.66 -11.67
N GLY A 65 -13.68 4.36 -11.77
CA GLY A 65 -14.81 4.18 -10.87
C GLY A 65 -14.68 4.84 -9.51
N ALA A 66 -13.48 5.33 -9.18
CA ALA A 66 -13.17 6.02 -7.93
C ALA A 66 -11.95 6.93 -8.12
N GLU A 67 -11.64 7.69 -7.09
CA GLU A 67 -10.39 8.44 -6.94
C GLU A 67 -9.63 7.89 -5.74
N LEU A 68 -8.32 8.12 -5.65
CA LEU A 68 -7.53 7.70 -4.48
C LEU A 68 -8.09 8.32 -3.18
N SER A 69 -8.59 9.55 -3.26
CA SER A 69 -9.20 10.26 -2.13
C SER A 69 -10.46 9.58 -1.57
N ASP A 70 -11.07 8.66 -2.31
CA ASP A 70 -12.19 7.86 -1.81
C ASP A 70 -11.75 6.81 -0.77
N LEU A 71 -10.47 6.49 -0.71
CA LEU A 71 -9.90 5.63 0.31
C LEU A 71 -9.81 6.37 1.65
N LYS A 72 -10.92 6.45 2.37
CA LYS A 72 -10.98 7.13 3.67
C LYS A 72 -10.50 6.22 4.80
N PRO A 73 -9.85 6.79 5.84
CA PRO A 73 -9.49 6.03 7.03
C PRO A 73 -10.72 5.38 7.68
N LYS A 74 -10.57 4.16 8.15
CA LYS A 74 -11.61 3.36 8.82
C LYS A 74 -12.80 2.96 7.95
N ALA A 75 -12.83 3.35 6.69
CA ALA A 75 -13.88 2.95 5.76
C ALA A 75 -13.66 1.56 5.17
N PHE A 76 -12.45 1.04 5.23
CA PHE A 76 -12.06 -0.28 4.70
C PHE A 76 -12.54 -0.48 3.27
N GLN A 77 -12.23 0.49 2.43
CA GLN A 77 -12.44 0.43 0.99
C GLN A 77 -11.16 -0.03 0.29
N VAL A 78 -11.31 -0.67 -0.84
CA VAL A 78 -10.21 -1.18 -1.63
C VAL A 78 -10.36 -0.80 -3.10
N ILE A 79 -9.26 -0.40 -3.72
CA ILE A 79 -9.13 -0.25 -5.16
C ILE A 79 -8.31 -1.45 -5.64
N LEU A 80 -8.96 -2.34 -6.39
CA LEU A 80 -8.33 -3.57 -6.87
C LEU A 80 -7.68 -3.35 -8.24
N GLY A 81 -6.56 -4.01 -8.49
CA GLY A 81 -6.08 -4.17 -9.84
C GLY A 81 -7.19 -4.77 -10.72
N GLN A 82 -7.37 -4.26 -11.92
CA GLN A 82 -8.49 -4.63 -12.79
C GLN A 82 -8.50 -6.13 -13.09
N ALA A 83 -7.33 -6.73 -13.32
CA ALA A 83 -7.22 -8.16 -13.55
C ALA A 83 -7.58 -8.98 -12.30
N LEU A 84 -7.17 -8.52 -11.12
CA LEU A 84 -7.53 -9.15 -9.84
C LEU A 84 -9.05 -9.11 -9.61
N ALA A 85 -9.68 -7.96 -9.88
CA ALA A 85 -11.13 -7.81 -9.74
C ALA A 85 -11.89 -8.77 -10.67
N ARG A 86 -11.42 -8.92 -11.91
CA ARG A 86 -11.99 -9.88 -12.86
C ARG A 86 -11.86 -11.33 -12.38
N GLN A 87 -10.71 -11.69 -11.85
CA GLN A 87 -10.46 -13.03 -11.31
C GLN A 87 -11.36 -13.32 -10.11
N LEU A 88 -11.58 -12.33 -9.25
CA LEU A 88 -12.48 -12.44 -8.10
C LEU A 88 -13.95 -12.33 -8.47
N ARG A 89 -14.27 -11.93 -9.69
CA ARG A 89 -15.63 -11.72 -10.19
C ARG A 89 -16.41 -10.71 -9.37
N VAL A 90 -15.75 -9.62 -8.97
CA VAL A 90 -16.35 -8.55 -8.16
C VAL A 90 -16.48 -7.27 -8.96
N HIS A 91 -17.47 -6.46 -8.56
CA HIS A 91 -17.78 -5.16 -9.13
C HIS A 91 -17.70 -4.09 -8.05
N ILE A 92 -17.69 -2.81 -8.48
CA ILE A 92 -17.73 -1.68 -7.56
C ILE A 92 -18.96 -1.78 -6.67
N GLY A 93 -18.77 -1.59 -5.37
CA GLY A 93 -19.80 -1.74 -4.35
C GLY A 93 -19.88 -3.13 -3.72
N ASP A 94 -19.31 -4.16 -4.36
CA ASP A 94 -19.26 -5.49 -3.79
C ASP A 94 -18.32 -5.56 -2.59
N LYS A 95 -18.54 -6.53 -1.72
CA LYS A 95 -17.65 -6.82 -0.60
C LYS A 95 -16.74 -8.00 -0.93
N VAL A 96 -15.48 -7.88 -0.55
CA VAL A 96 -14.50 -8.95 -0.62
C VAL A 96 -13.93 -9.20 0.78
N ALA A 97 -13.68 -10.45 1.10
CA ALA A 97 -13.00 -10.79 2.34
C ALA A 97 -11.49 -10.82 2.11
N LEU A 98 -10.76 -10.14 2.99
CA LEU A 98 -9.30 -10.19 3.03
C LEU A 98 -8.87 -11.02 4.22
N LEU A 99 -8.14 -12.10 3.94
CA LEU A 99 -7.51 -12.95 4.94
C LEU A 99 -6.05 -12.54 5.08
N VAL A 100 -5.67 -12.09 6.28
CA VAL A 100 -4.29 -11.73 6.60
C VAL A 100 -3.64 -12.92 7.30
N PRO A 101 -2.56 -13.52 6.73
CA PRO A 101 -1.93 -14.71 7.30
C PRO A 101 -1.34 -14.50 8.69
N GLU A 102 -0.91 -13.28 8.98
CA GLU A 102 -0.34 -12.89 10.28
C GLU A 102 -1.48 -12.71 11.30
N GLY A 103 -1.96 -13.81 11.87
CA GLY A 103 -3.03 -13.82 12.85
C GLY A 103 -2.53 -13.95 14.29
N ASN A 104 -3.47 -14.19 15.19
CA ASN A 104 -3.17 -14.41 16.60
C ASN A 104 -2.80 -15.90 16.85
N MET A 105 -1.70 -16.10 17.58
CA MET A 105 -1.40 -17.45 18.09
C MET A 105 -2.34 -17.76 19.25
N THR A 106 -3.03 -18.87 19.15
CA THR A 106 -3.90 -19.40 20.21
C THR A 106 -3.46 -20.81 20.57
N PRO A 107 -3.93 -21.38 21.70
CA PRO A 107 -3.67 -22.80 22.01
C PRO A 107 -4.15 -23.77 20.92
N ALA A 108 -5.13 -23.36 20.10
CA ALA A 108 -5.62 -24.12 18.96
C ALA A 108 -4.82 -23.92 17.67
N GLY A 109 -3.80 -23.05 17.68
CA GLY A 109 -2.96 -22.71 16.54
C GLY A 109 -3.08 -21.26 16.10
N LEU A 110 -2.56 -20.94 14.91
CA LEU A 110 -2.63 -19.63 14.30
C LEU A 110 -4.02 -19.39 13.72
N ILE A 111 -4.72 -18.38 14.23
CA ILE A 111 -6.01 -17.94 13.67
C ILE A 111 -5.74 -16.70 12.80
N PRO A 112 -5.87 -16.81 11.46
CA PRO A 112 -5.70 -15.68 10.58
C PRO A 112 -6.80 -14.64 10.82
N ARG A 113 -6.47 -13.37 10.59
CA ARG A 113 -7.43 -12.27 10.68
C ARG A 113 -8.15 -12.14 9.35
N MET A 114 -9.45 -11.87 9.43
CA MET A 114 -10.27 -11.64 8.25
C MET A 114 -11.01 -10.31 8.39
N LYS A 115 -11.01 -9.52 7.31
CA LYS A 115 -11.74 -8.26 7.23
C LYS A 115 -12.48 -8.18 5.91
N GLN A 116 -13.71 -7.71 5.95
CA GLN A 116 -14.44 -7.38 4.74
C GLN A 116 -14.09 -5.96 4.27
N LEU A 117 -13.77 -5.85 2.99
CA LEU A 117 -13.49 -4.58 2.32
C LEU A 117 -14.54 -4.35 1.24
N THR A 118 -14.90 -3.09 1.01
CA THR A 118 -15.80 -2.71 -0.07
C THR A 118 -15.00 -2.27 -1.27
N VAL A 119 -15.31 -2.80 -2.44
CA VAL A 119 -14.64 -2.43 -3.71
C VAL A 119 -15.09 -1.04 -4.11
N ALA A 120 -14.17 -0.07 -4.06
CA ALA A 120 -14.45 1.31 -4.44
C ALA A 120 -14.18 1.57 -5.92
N GLY A 121 -13.21 0.90 -6.50
CA GLY A 121 -12.81 1.10 -7.88
C GLY A 121 -11.75 0.10 -8.33
N TYR A 122 -11.22 0.35 -9.52
CA TYR A 122 -10.17 -0.46 -10.12
C TYR A 122 -9.01 0.42 -10.55
N PHE A 123 -7.82 -0.16 -10.68
CA PHE A 123 -6.72 0.47 -11.39
C PHE A 123 -6.18 -0.44 -12.49
N SER A 124 -5.63 0.17 -13.53
CA SER A 124 -4.99 -0.52 -14.65
C SER A 124 -3.67 0.15 -14.96
N SER A 125 -2.57 -0.47 -14.55
CA SER A 125 -1.22 0.07 -14.73
C SER A 125 -0.64 -0.18 -16.13
N GLY A 126 -1.29 -1.05 -16.90
CA GLY A 126 -0.76 -1.57 -18.17
C GLY A 126 0.15 -2.78 -18.00
N HIS A 127 0.43 -3.22 -16.79
CA HIS A 127 1.23 -4.40 -16.47
C HIS A 127 0.35 -5.45 -15.81
N TYR A 128 0.08 -6.53 -16.52
CA TYR A 128 -0.84 -7.57 -16.06
C TYR A 128 -0.45 -8.16 -14.70
N GLU A 129 0.81 -8.43 -14.48
CA GLU A 129 1.29 -9.00 -13.21
C GLU A 129 0.96 -8.08 -12.04
N TYR A 130 1.13 -6.78 -12.21
CA TYR A 130 0.79 -5.79 -11.20
C TYR A 130 -0.72 -5.71 -11.01
N ASP A 131 -1.47 -5.59 -12.11
CA ASP A 131 -2.93 -5.45 -12.10
C ASP A 131 -3.65 -6.70 -11.60
N SER A 132 -3.00 -7.86 -11.61
CA SER A 132 -3.55 -9.12 -11.09
C SER A 132 -3.14 -9.44 -9.65
N THR A 133 -2.24 -8.65 -9.07
CA THR A 133 -1.62 -8.97 -7.78
C THR A 133 -1.85 -7.90 -6.72
N TYR A 134 -1.99 -6.64 -7.10
CA TYR A 134 -2.02 -5.53 -6.14
C TYR A 134 -3.43 -5.02 -5.85
N ALA A 135 -3.61 -4.61 -4.59
CA ALA A 135 -4.79 -3.92 -4.10
C ALA A 135 -4.35 -2.71 -3.26
N LEU A 136 -5.06 -1.59 -3.42
CA LEU A 136 -4.76 -0.35 -2.72
C LEU A 136 -5.81 -0.10 -1.65
N VAL A 137 -5.36 0.22 -0.44
CA VAL A 137 -6.21 0.62 0.69
C VAL A 137 -5.65 1.89 1.33
N ASN A 138 -6.44 2.54 2.18
CA ASN A 138 -5.92 3.63 2.98
C ASN A 138 -4.82 3.12 3.92
N ILE A 139 -3.76 3.91 4.08
CA ILE A 139 -2.59 3.52 4.89
C ILE A 139 -2.93 3.22 6.35
N GLU A 140 -3.90 3.94 6.94
CA GLU A 140 -4.34 3.68 8.31
C GLU A 140 -5.06 2.34 8.42
N ASP A 141 -5.87 1.99 7.42
CA ASP A 141 -6.55 0.70 7.36
C ASP A 141 -5.54 -0.44 7.19
N ALA A 142 -4.53 -0.26 6.34
CA ALA A 142 -3.45 -1.23 6.18
C ALA A 142 -2.66 -1.40 7.49
N ALA A 143 -2.34 -0.31 8.17
CA ALA A 143 -1.64 -0.36 9.44
C ALA A 143 -2.44 -1.13 10.51
N ALA A 144 -3.76 -0.98 10.52
CA ALA A 144 -4.65 -1.73 11.39
C ALA A 144 -4.68 -3.22 11.02
N LEU A 145 -4.80 -3.54 9.73
CA LEU A 145 -4.86 -4.91 9.23
C LEU A 145 -3.56 -5.69 9.54
N TYR A 146 -2.42 -5.05 9.34
CA TYR A 146 -1.10 -5.68 9.52
C TYR A 146 -0.47 -5.38 10.88
N ARG A 147 -1.16 -4.64 11.74
CA ARG A 147 -0.69 -4.26 13.10
C ARG A 147 0.71 -3.67 13.08
N THR A 148 0.97 -2.75 12.17
CA THR A 148 2.28 -2.12 12.04
C THR A 148 2.48 -0.94 12.99
N GLY A 149 1.39 -0.40 13.55
CA GLY A 149 1.41 0.78 14.41
C GLY A 149 1.61 2.10 13.66
N GLY A 150 1.78 2.05 12.34
CA GLY A 150 1.99 3.22 11.48
C GLY A 150 2.73 2.83 10.20
N PRO A 151 3.20 3.79 9.40
CA PRO A 151 3.93 3.51 8.17
C PRO A 151 5.15 2.64 8.39
N GLN A 152 5.40 1.71 7.47
CA GLN A 152 6.57 0.83 7.50
C GLN A 152 7.78 1.44 6.81
N GLY A 153 7.54 2.36 5.88
CA GLY A 153 8.58 2.98 5.09
C GLY A 153 8.08 4.21 4.35
N LEU A 154 8.98 4.85 3.66
CA LEU A 154 8.72 6.00 2.81
C LEU A 154 9.16 5.67 1.39
N ARG A 155 8.31 5.98 0.43
CA ARG A 155 8.65 5.95 -1.00
C ARG A 155 9.10 7.34 -1.39
N VAL A 156 10.23 7.41 -2.09
CA VAL A 156 10.84 8.66 -2.52
C VAL A 156 10.90 8.71 -4.04
N LYS A 157 10.40 9.77 -4.64
CA LYS A 157 10.60 10.06 -6.05
C LYS A 157 11.75 11.04 -6.20
N THR A 158 12.71 10.71 -7.05
CA THR A 158 13.91 11.51 -7.29
C THR A 158 13.87 12.16 -8.67
N THR A 159 14.69 13.21 -8.85
CA THR A 159 14.77 13.96 -10.12
C THR A 159 15.40 13.16 -11.25
N ASP A 160 16.26 12.16 -10.91
CA ASP A 160 17.01 11.37 -11.89
C ASP A 160 17.03 9.91 -11.46
N MET A 161 16.31 9.07 -12.20
CA MET A 161 16.22 7.63 -11.94
C MET A 161 17.57 6.92 -12.12
N ASP A 162 18.41 7.38 -13.03
CA ASP A 162 19.74 6.78 -13.27
C ASP A 162 20.69 7.01 -12.10
N ARG A 163 20.43 8.07 -11.32
CA ARG A 163 21.19 8.41 -10.12
C ARG A 163 20.54 7.91 -8.83
N ALA A 164 19.44 7.19 -8.92
CA ALA A 164 18.71 6.72 -7.74
C ALA A 164 19.58 5.96 -6.74
N PRO A 165 20.51 5.06 -7.14
CA PRO A 165 21.38 4.39 -6.18
C PRO A 165 22.29 5.34 -5.40
N GLN A 166 22.85 6.36 -6.06
CA GLN A 166 23.72 7.35 -5.41
C GLN A 166 22.89 8.26 -4.47
N ILE A 167 21.70 8.66 -4.91
CA ILE A 167 20.77 9.45 -4.10
C ILE A 167 20.34 8.64 -2.87
N ALA A 168 20.01 7.36 -3.04
CA ALA A 168 19.67 6.47 -1.94
C ALA A 168 20.79 6.38 -0.91
N ALA A 169 22.04 6.19 -1.35
CA ALA A 169 23.20 6.14 -0.46
C ALA A 169 23.39 7.44 0.31
N LYS A 170 23.20 8.60 -0.34
CA LYS A 170 23.24 9.92 0.29
C LYS A 170 22.14 10.08 1.35
N LEU A 171 20.91 9.66 1.03
CA LEU A 171 19.78 9.76 1.96
C LEU A 171 19.97 8.85 3.18
N VAL A 172 20.46 7.64 3.00
CA VAL A 172 20.75 6.71 4.09
C VAL A 172 21.79 7.28 5.05
N SER A 173 22.79 8.02 4.55
CA SER A 173 23.80 8.65 5.40
C SER A 173 23.24 9.77 6.27
N VAL A 174 22.12 10.37 5.88
CA VAL A 174 21.46 11.47 6.60
C VAL A 174 20.40 10.94 7.57
N LEU A 175 19.88 9.75 7.34
CA LEU A 175 18.78 9.15 8.11
C LEU A 175 19.28 7.99 8.96
N PRO A 176 19.07 8.02 10.28
CA PRO A 176 19.65 7.00 11.17
C PRO A 176 19.05 5.61 11.03
N LEU A 177 17.84 5.41 10.49
CA LEU A 177 17.19 4.09 10.34
C LEU A 177 15.89 4.20 9.54
N SER A 178 15.89 3.98 8.25
CA SER A 178 14.63 3.88 7.53
C SER A 178 14.70 2.96 6.32
N LEU A 179 13.64 2.17 6.16
CA LEU A 179 13.39 1.46 4.90
C LEU A 179 12.90 2.50 3.87
N ILE A 180 13.80 2.95 3.00
CA ILE A 180 13.48 3.86 1.92
C ILE A 180 13.38 3.05 0.64
N HIS A 181 12.26 3.16 -0.06
CA HIS A 181 12.07 2.62 -1.40
C HIS A 181 12.06 3.76 -2.41
N ILE A 182 12.92 3.68 -3.38
CA ILE A 182 13.09 4.67 -4.44
C ILE A 182 12.52 4.15 -5.74
#